data_4e5d5447fe04e3ee5356201348b0d519
#
_entry.id   4e5d5447fe04e3ee5356201348b0d519
#
_cell.length_a   1.000
_cell.length_b   1.000
_cell.length_c   1.000
_cell.angle_alpha   90.00
_cell.angle_beta   90.00
_cell.angle_gamma   90.00
#
_symmetry.space_group_name_H-M   'P 1'
#
loop_
_entity.id
_entity.type
_entity.pdbx_description
1 polymer ?
#
loop_
_entity_poly.entity_id
_entity_poly.type
_entity_poly.pdbx_seq_one_letter_code
_entity_poly.pdbx_strand_id
1 'polypeptide(L)'
;MAKLTSRSEDYSKWYNELVVKADLAENSGVRGSMVIKPYGYAIWEKMRDEMDRKFKETGHVNAYFPLFIPKSLFEAEEKNAEGFAKECAVVTHYRLKTDPDNPHKLIVDPDAKLEEELIVRPTSEAIIWNTYKGWIQSYRDLPLLINQWANVVRWEMRTRLFLRTSEFLWQEGHTAHATKDEAVEEAEKMNKVYADFAENFMAMPVVQGLKTPSERFAGADETYCIEALMQDGKALQAGTSHFLGQNFAKAFDVKFTNKEGKIEHAWATSWGTSTRLMGALIMTHSDDFGLVLPPTLAPIQVVIVPIFKGEEQLEQISEVALDIQAKLKAKGISVKFDDDTQNKPGWKFAEYELKGVPVRIAIGPKDLENKSVEIARRDNLTKETHSLEGVDVYIEELLKTIQKDLYTKAFNFRKDNITRVDTYEEFKKVLEGKGGFIYAHWDGTAEEEEQIKEETKATIRCIPLDDDIEEGISLISGKPSKRRVLFAKAY
;
A
#
# COMPACT_ATOMS: atom_id res chain seq x y z
N MET A 1 -12.86 20.44 17.39
CA MET A 1 -11.64 19.67 17.04
C MET A 1 -10.51 20.64 16.66
N ALA A 2 -9.27 20.29 16.97
CA ALA A 2 -8.12 21.10 16.53
C ALA A 2 -7.99 21.00 15.00
N LYS A 3 -7.89 22.15 14.34
CA LYS A 3 -7.74 22.26 12.88
C LYS A 3 -6.47 21.55 12.41
N LEU A 4 -6.53 20.87 11.25
CA LEU A 4 -5.34 20.36 10.59
C LEU A 4 -4.48 21.51 10.03
N THR A 5 -3.17 21.34 10.03
CA THR A 5 -2.28 22.16 9.19
C THR A 5 -2.69 21.97 7.73
N SER A 6 -2.72 23.03 6.92
CA SER A 6 -3.10 22.86 5.52
C SER A 6 -1.98 22.22 4.71
N ARG A 7 -2.33 21.50 3.63
CA ARG A 7 -1.35 20.86 2.73
C ARG A 7 -0.40 21.86 2.09
N SER A 8 -0.88 23.06 1.81
CA SER A 8 -0.10 24.14 1.20
C SER A 8 0.88 24.79 2.17
N GLU A 9 0.61 24.74 3.49
CA GLU A 9 1.49 25.27 4.52
C GLU A 9 2.63 24.30 4.84
N ASP A 10 2.30 23.03 5.18
CA ASP A 10 3.26 21.97 5.47
C ASP A 10 2.61 20.60 5.19
N TYR A 11 2.90 20.05 4.02
CA TYR A 11 2.35 18.77 3.60
C TYR A 11 2.75 17.60 4.50
N SER A 12 3.99 17.61 5.01
CA SER A 12 4.49 16.57 5.89
C SER A 12 3.79 16.60 7.24
N LYS A 13 3.62 17.79 7.80
CA LYS A 13 2.92 17.99 9.08
C LYS A 13 1.43 17.65 8.95
N TRP A 14 0.77 18.10 7.87
CA TRP A 14 -0.60 17.72 7.53
C TRP A 14 -0.79 16.21 7.56
N TYR A 15 0.07 15.48 6.86
CA TYR A 15 -0.01 14.02 6.78
C TYR A 15 0.07 13.36 8.16
N ASN A 16 1.08 13.73 8.95
CA ASN A 16 1.29 13.15 10.28
C ASN A 16 0.13 13.48 11.23
N GLU A 17 -0.35 14.72 11.21
CA GLU A 17 -1.51 15.13 12.00
C GLU A 17 -2.77 14.37 11.60
N LEU A 18 -3.00 14.19 10.30
CA LEU A 18 -4.18 13.49 9.79
C LEU A 18 -4.18 12.03 10.20
N VAL A 19 -3.06 11.32 10.07
CA VAL A 19 -2.94 9.91 10.48
C VAL A 19 -3.33 9.73 11.94
N VAL A 20 -2.86 10.60 12.82
CA VAL A 20 -3.13 10.51 14.26
C VAL A 20 -4.56 10.96 14.59
N LYS A 21 -5.00 12.11 14.08
CA LYS A 21 -6.32 12.69 14.40
C LYS A 21 -7.51 11.89 13.84
N ALA A 22 -7.31 11.23 12.71
CA ALA A 22 -8.33 10.36 12.11
C ALA A 22 -8.35 8.93 12.69
N ASP A 23 -7.64 8.69 13.79
CA ASP A 23 -7.55 7.40 14.47
C ASP A 23 -7.02 6.25 13.60
N LEU A 24 -6.06 6.52 12.72
CA LEU A 24 -5.48 5.49 11.86
C LEU A 24 -4.30 4.78 12.52
N ALA A 25 -3.33 5.53 13.01
CA ALA A 25 -2.14 4.99 13.66
C ALA A 25 -1.47 6.03 14.56
N GLU A 26 -0.61 5.55 15.45
CA GLU A 26 0.24 6.37 16.30
C GLU A 26 1.59 5.70 16.53
N ASN A 27 2.56 6.45 17.03
CA ASN A 27 3.85 5.89 17.41
C ASN A 27 3.70 4.98 18.64
N SER A 28 4.38 3.83 18.60
CA SER A 28 4.40 2.91 19.74
C SER A 28 5.53 3.24 20.73
N GLY A 29 5.62 2.46 21.81
CA GLY A 29 6.76 2.48 22.72
C GLY A 29 8.06 1.96 22.09
N VAL A 30 8.00 1.33 20.91
CA VAL A 30 9.15 0.84 20.14
C VAL A 30 9.46 1.84 19.04
N ARG A 31 10.65 2.43 19.09
CA ARG A 31 11.07 3.42 18.11
C ARG A 31 10.95 2.88 16.67
N GLY A 32 10.27 3.62 15.83
CA GLY A 32 10.08 3.29 14.42
C GLY A 32 8.98 2.28 14.13
N SER A 33 8.33 1.72 15.16
CA SER A 33 7.17 0.85 15.01
C SER A 33 5.90 1.59 15.40
N MET A 34 4.81 1.34 14.65
CA MET A 34 3.52 2.00 14.88
C MET A 34 2.50 1.06 15.53
N VAL A 35 1.56 1.67 16.25
CA VAL A 35 0.29 1.04 16.58
C VAL A 35 -0.71 1.42 15.49
N ILE A 36 -1.25 0.46 14.76
CA ILE A 36 -2.37 0.70 13.85
C ILE A 36 -3.65 0.60 14.68
N LYS A 37 -4.38 1.71 14.78
CA LYS A 37 -5.60 1.80 15.58
C LYS A 37 -6.77 1.09 14.89
N PRO A 38 -7.85 0.76 15.62
CA PRO A 38 -8.96 -0.04 15.06
C PRO A 38 -9.54 0.51 13.75
N TYR A 39 -9.70 1.84 13.62
CA TYR A 39 -10.23 2.43 12.39
C TYR A 39 -9.25 2.29 11.20
N GLY A 40 -7.96 2.53 11.44
CA GLY A 40 -6.92 2.30 10.43
C GLY A 40 -6.79 0.82 10.07
N TYR A 41 -6.89 -0.06 11.06
CA TYR A 41 -6.81 -1.50 10.81
C TYR A 41 -7.99 -2.02 9.99
N ALA A 42 -9.20 -1.48 10.23
CA ALA A 42 -10.38 -1.84 9.44
C ALA A 42 -10.25 -1.47 7.95
N ILE A 43 -9.55 -0.36 7.62
CA ILE A 43 -9.22 -0.02 6.23
C ILE A 43 -8.23 -1.05 5.66
N TRP A 44 -7.18 -1.40 6.43
CA TRP A 44 -6.20 -2.41 6.04
C TRP A 44 -6.85 -3.79 5.82
N GLU A 45 -7.79 -4.19 6.67
CA GLU A 45 -8.55 -5.44 6.49
C GLU A 45 -9.29 -5.47 5.15
N LYS A 46 -9.94 -4.37 4.75
CA LYS A 46 -10.60 -4.28 3.44
C LYS A 46 -9.61 -4.37 2.28
N MET A 47 -8.43 -3.75 2.39
CA MET A 47 -7.36 -3.89 1.39
C MET A 47 -6.89 -5.34 1.31
N ARG A 48 -6.59 -5.95 2.46
CA ARG A 48 -6.14 -7.33 2.57
C ARG A 48 -7.15 -8.31 1.99
N ASP A 49 -8.40 -8.20 2.38
CA ASP A 49 -9.45 -9.15 1.99
C ASP A 49 -9.69 -9.11 0.48
N GLU A 50 -9.68 -7.93 -0.13
CA GLU A 50 -9.83 -7.81 -1.59
C GLU A 50 -8.59 -8.30 -2.35
N MET A 51 -7.39 -7.98 -1.90
CA MET A 51 -6.17 -8.52 -2.50
C MET A 51 -6.12 -10.05 -2.37
N ASP A 52 -6.46 -10.59 -1.20
CA ASP A 52 -6.50 -12.04 -0.97
C ASP A 52 -7.50 -12.74 -1.88
N ARG A 53 -8.67 -12.12 -2.10
CA ARG A 53 -9.66 -12.61 -3.06
C ARG A 53 -9.09 -12.68 -4.48
N LYS A 54 -8.42 -11.61 -4.92
CA LYS A 54 -7.76 -11.55 -6.25
C LYS A 54 -6.66 -12.59 -6.40
N PHE A 55 -5.84 -12.81 -5.37
CA PHE A 55 -4.80 -13.85 -5.40
C PHE A 55 -5.40 -15.25 -5.50
N LYS A 56 -6.47 -15.53 -4.78
CA LYS A 56 -7.18 -16.83 -4.88
C LYS A 56 -7.82 -17.04 -6.24
N GLU A 57 -8.34 -16.00 -6.87
CA GLU A 57 -8.86 -16.05 -8.25
C GLU A 57 -7.78 -16.40 -9.28
N THR A 58 -6.52 -16.02 -9.02
CA THR A 58 -5.38 -16.40 -9.86
C THR A 58 -4.74 -17.74 -9.47
N GLY A 59 -5.35 -18.48 -8.55
CA GLY A 59 -4.94 -19.84 -8.16
C GLY A 59 -3.95 -19.90 -7.00
N HIS A 60 -3.62 -18.77 -6.37
CA HIS A 60 -2.72 -18.73 -5.24
C HIS A 60 -3.40 -19.19 -3.94
N VAL A 61 -2.60 -19.78 -3.06
CA VAL A 61 -3.03 -20.19 -1.71
C VAL A 61 -2.12 -19.60 -0.65
N ASN A 62 -2.68 -19.41 0.54
CA ASN A 62 -1.91 -18.83 1.65
C ASN A 62 -1.17 -19.92 2.43
N ALA A 63 0.06 -19.61 2.86
CA ALA A 63 0.83 -20.37 3.83
C ALA A 63 1.43 -19.42 4.88
N TYR A 64 2.05 -19.98 5.90
CA TYR A 64 2.76 -19.21 6.92
C TYR A 64 4.14 -19.82 7.16
N PHE A 65 5.16 -18.98 7.14
CA PHE A 65 6.56 -19.36 7.40
C PHE A 65 7.07 -18.65 8.64
N PRO A 66 8.08 -19.23 9.35
CA PRO A 66 8.59 -18.69 10.60
C PRO A 66 9.10 -17.25 10.50
N LEU A 67 8.91 -16.49 11.59
CA LEU A 67 9.44 -15.13 11.75
C LEU A 67 10.98 -15.11 11.79
N PHE A 68 11.59 -16.10 12.43
CA PHE A 68 13.03 -16.17 12.60
C PHE A 68 13.68 -17.00 11.49
N ILE A 69 14.78 -16.48 10.97
CA ILE A 69 15.59 -17.14 9.94
C ILE A 69 16.97 -17.39 10.55
N PRO A 70 17.49 -18.63 10.56
CA PRO A 70 18.87 -18.89 10.95
C PRO A 70 19.84 -18.06 10.11
N LYS A 71 20.86 -17.46 10.73
CA LYS A 71 21.81 -16.59 10.05
C LYS A 71 22.49 -17.28 8.88
N SER A 72 22.91 -18.54 9.06
CA SER A 72 23.52 -19.35 7.99
C SER A 72 22.59 -19.54 6.79
N LEU A 73 21.29 -19.70 7.03
CA LEU A 73 20.29 -19.81 5.98
C LEU A 73 20.07 -18.48 5.26
N PHE A 74 20.07 -17.38 6.01
CA PHE A 74 19.94 -16.03 5.44
C PHE A 74 21.12 -15.67 4.54
N GLU A 75 22.33 -16.09 4.89
CA GLU A 75 23.56 -15.85 4.13
C GLU A 75 23.68 -16.75 2.87
N ALA A 76 22.84 -17.76 2.71
CA ALA A 76 22.94 -18.71 1.59
C ALA A 76 22.70 -18.08 0.22
N GLU A 77 21.91 -17.01 0.12
CA GLU A 77 21.78 -16.19 -1.08
C GLU A 77 22.48 -14.83 -0.84
N GLU A 78 23.71 -14.71 -1.33
CA GLU A 78 24.63 -13.62 -1.02
C GLU A 78 24.09 -12.23 -1.38
N LYS A 79 23.51 -12.07 -2.57
CA LYS A 79 22.99 -10.77 -3.02
C LYS A 79 21.80 -10.27 -2.20
N ASN A 80 20.91 -11.18 -1.84
CA ASN A 80 19.77 -10.85 -1.00
C ASN A 80 20.22 -10.50 0.42
N ALA A 81 21.13 -11.30 1.00
CA ALA A 81 21.72 -11.05 2.30
C ALA A 81 22.45 -9.70 2.36
N GLU A 82 23.28 -9.38 1.36
CA GLU A 82 23.97 -8.10 1.26
C GLU A 82 22.99 -6.92 1.18
N GLY A 83 21.92 -7.05 0.39
CA GLY A 83 20.87 -6.03 0.25
C GLY A 83 20.20 -5.65 1.56
N PHE A 84 20.01 -6.61 2.47
CA PHE A 84 19.31 -6.40 3.75
C PHE A 84 20.24 -6.35 4.98
N ALA A 85 21.52 -6.59 4.86
CA ALA A 85 22.46 -6.71 5.98
C ALA A 85 22.45 -5.50 6.93
N LYS A 86 22.24 -4.30 6.41
CA LYS A 86 22.23 -3.05 7.19
C LYS A 86 20.91 -2.78 7.93
N GLU A 87 19.86 -3.53 7.62
CA GLU A 87 18.51 -3.32 8.12
C GLU A 87 17.98 -4.49 8.96
N CYS A 88 18.82 -5.51 9.25
CA CYS A 88 18.42 -6.67 10.01
C CYS A 88 18.33 -6.40 11.49
N ALA A 89 17.27 -6.93 12.13
CA ALA A 89 17.21 -7.15 13.56
C ALA A 89 17.70 -8.57 13.87
N VAL A 90 18.61 -8.71 14.84
CA VAL A 90 19.26 -9.97 15.17
C VAL A 90 18.91 -10.41 16.59
N VAL A 91 18.48 -11.66 16.75
CA VAL A 91 18.21 -12.28 18.05
C VAL A 91 19.40 -13.14 18.44
N THR A 92 20.00 -12.83 19.59
CA THR A 92 21.23 -13.47 20.08
C THR A 92 21.03 -14.34 21.32
N HIS A 93 19.94 -14.12 22.08
CA HIS A 93 19.62 -14.81 23.32
C HIS A 93 18.13 -15.14 23.38
N TYR A 94 17.79 -16.19 24.12
CA TYR A 94 16.41 -16.69 24.24
C TYR A 94 15.77 -16.49 25.61
N ARG A 95 16.50 -15.90 26.60
CA ARG A 95 16.00 -15.78 27.97
C ARG A 95 16.52 -14.51 28.66
N LEU A 96 15.70 -13.99 29.56
CA LEU A 96 16.05 -12.96 30.52
C LEU A 96 16.23 -13.60 31.91
N LYS A 97 17.00 -12.98 32.80
CA LYS A 97 17.09 -13.29 34.22
C LYS A 97 17.02 -12.01 35.06
N THR A 98 16.71 -12.17 36.35
CA THR A 98 16.78 -11.08 37.30
C THR A 98 18.23 -10.59 37.46
N ASP A 99 18.41 -9.27 37.45
CA ASP A 99 19.71 -8.65 37.70
C ASP A 99 20.16 -9.00 39.15
N PRO A 100 21.35 -9.61 39.35
CA PRO A 100 21.84 -9.93 40.69
C PRO A 100 21.98 -8.71 41.61
N ASP A 101 22.22 -7.52 41.01
CA ASP A 101 22.42 -6.27 41.76
C ASP A 101 21.12 -5.48 41.96
N ASN A 102 20.06 -5.85 41.25
CA ASN A 102 18.75 -5.19 41.33
C ASN A 102 17.58 -6.13 41.07
N PRO A 103 16.90 -6.66 42.12
CA PRO A 103 15.83 -7.64 41.98
C PRO A 103 14.58 -7.17 41.21
N HIS A 104 14.47 -5.89 40.96
CA HIS A 104 13.38 -5.29 40.16
C HIS A 104 13.72 -5.10 38.66
N LYS A 105 14.93 -5.51 38.25
CA LYS A 105 15.41 -5.35 36.87
C LYS A 105 15.68 -6.70 36.24
N LEU A 106 15.32 -6.80 34.95
CA LEU A 106 15.66 -7.92 34.09
C LEU A 106 16.88 -7.58 33.22
N ILE A 107 17.77 -8.51 33.06
CA ILE A 107 18.92 -8.45 32.14
C ILE A 107 18.87 -9.64 31.19
N VAL A 108 19.53 -9.51 30.04
CA VAL A 108 19.77 -10.68 29.16
C VAL A 108 20.60 -11.71 29.91
N ASP A 109 20.13 -12.96 29.93
CA ASP A 109 20.88 -14.04 30.55
C ASP A 109 22.06 -14.44 29.66
N PRO A 110 23.35 -14.24 30.10
CA PRO A 110 24.51 -14.60 29.31
C PRO A 110 24.61 -16.10 28.99
N ASP A 111 24.03 -16.95 29.86
CA ASP A 111 24.03 -18.39 29.68
C ASP A 111 22.98 -18.89 28.68
N ALA A 112 22.11 -17.99 28.24
CA ALA A 112 21.05 -18.25 27.26
C ALA A 112 21.40 -17.76 25.85
N LYS A 113 22.68 -17.58 25.53
CA LYS A 113 23.12 -17.25 24.18
C LYS A 113 22.77 -18.38 23.23
N LEU A 114 22.20 -18.00 22.06
CA LEU A 114 21.93 -18.96 21.00
C LEU A 114 23.23 -19.51 20.42
N GLU A 115 23.24 -20.78 20.03
CA GLU A 115 24.37 -21.38 19.31
C GLU A 115 24.56 -20.73 17.94
N GLU A 116 23.45 -20.40 17.30
CA GLU A 116 23.39 -19.64 16.04
C GLU A 116 22.45 -18.45 16.20
N GLU A 117 22.85 -17.28 15.74
CA GLU A 117 22.03 -16.07 15.72
C GLU A 117 20.86 -16.20 14.75
N LEU A 118 19.73 -15.60 15.11
CA LEU A 118 18.52 -15.59 14.29
C LEU A 118 18.27 -14.18 13.74
N ILE A 119 17.91 -14.11 12.47
CA ILE A 119 17.47 -12.88 11.84
C ILE A 119 15.94 -12.78 11.96
N VAL A 120 15.43 -11.65 12.44
CA VAL A 120 14.01 -11.34 12.30
C VAL A 120 13.77 -11.00 10.84
N ARG A 121 12.92 -11.75 10.15
CA ARG A 121 12.76 -11.67 8.68
C ARG A 121 12.58 -10.24 8.17
N PRO A 122 13.49 -9.74 7.31
CA PRO A 122 13.26 -8.52 6.52
C PRO A 122 12.49 -8.82 5.23
N THR A 123 12.54 -10.06 4.80
CA THR A 123 11.85 -10.72 3.69
C THR A 123 11.99 -12.23 3.88
N SER A 124 11.20 -13.05 3.21
CA SER A 124 11.10 -14.48 3.55
C SER A 124 11.65 -15.43 2.47
N GLU A 125 12.32 -14.95 1.41
CA GLU A 125 12.83 -15.79 0.33
C GLU A 125 13.69 -16.95 0.87
N ALA A 126 14.62 -16.65 1.79
CA ALA A 126 15.55 -17.66 2.31
C ALA A 126 14.83 -18.82 3.01
N ILE A 127 13.93 -18.53 3.96
CA ILE A 127 13.19 -19.57 4.70
C ILE A 127 12.21 -20.32 3.79
N ILE A 128 11.59 -19.61 2.83
CA ILE A 128 10.62 -20.20 1.91
C ILE A 128 11.32 -21.13 0.91
N TRP A 129 12.41 -20.69 0.29
CA TRP A 129 13.14 -21.53 -0.68
C TRP A 129 13.82 -22.72 -0.04
N ASN A 130 14.30 -22.59 1.20
CA ASN A 130 14.77 -23.74 1.96
C ASN A 130 13.64 -24.76 2.20
N THR A 131 12.42 -24.30 2.43
CA THR A 131 11.24 -25.17 2.59
C THR A 131 10.84 -25.82 1.26
N TYR A 132 10.86 -25.06 0.17
CA TYR A 132 10.51 -25.55 -1.17
C TYR A 132 11.40 -26.69 -1.65
N LYS A 133 12.66 -26.79 -1.16
CA LYS A 133 13.53 -27.93 -1.42
C LYS A 133 12.87 -29.27 -1.08
N GLY A 134 12.06 -29.31 -0.03
CA GLY A 134 11.29 -30.49 0.37
C GLY A 134 9.97 -30.67 -0.36
N TRP A 135 9.36 -29.59 -0.85
CA TRP A 135 8.04 -29.62 -1.47
C TRP A 135 8.08 -29.87 -2.98
N ILE A 136 9.17 -29.50 -3.64
CA ILE A 136 9.32 -29.59 -5.10
C ILE A 136 10.30 -30.74 -5.41
N GLN A 137 9.80 -31.79 -6.10
CA GLN A 137 10.57 -32.94 -6.51
C GLN A 137 10.40 -33.27 -7.99
N SER A 138 9.23 -32.96 -8.55
CA SER A 138 8.91 -33.25 -9.95
C SER A 138 8.11 -32.10 -10.57
N TYR A 139 8.02 -32.10 -11.90
CA TYR A 139 7.20 -31.13 -12.64
C TYR A 139 5.72 -31.13 -12.22
N ARG A 140 5.24 -32.19 -11.57
CA ARG A 140 3.86 -32.29 -11.07
C ARG A 140 3.61 -31.40 -9.84
N ASP A 141 4.66 -31.00 -9.15
CA ASP A 141 4.58 -30.11 -7.98
C ASP A 141 4.56 -28.65 -8.39
N LEU A 142 4.69 -28.36 -9.69
CA LEU A 142 4.75 -27.03 -10.27
C LEU A 142 3.56 -26.72 -11.18
N PRO A 143 3.09 -25.46 -11.27
CA PRO A 143 3.59 -24.33 -10.49
C PRO A 143 3.18 -24.40 -9.02
N LEU A 144 4.05 -23.93 -8.14
CA LEU A 144 3.75 -23.75 -6.72
C LEU A 144 3.45 -22.26 -6.48
N LEU A 145 2.21 -21.94 -6.11
CA LEU A 145 1.67 -20.59 -6.07
C LEU A 145 1.29 -20.22 -4.63
N ILE A 146 2.24 -19.70 -3.88
CA ILE A 146 2.07 -19.42 -2.43
C ILE A 146 2.11 -17.91 -2.17
N ASN A 147 1.22 -17.46 -1.29
CA ASN A 147 1.21 -16.13 -0.69
C ASN A 147 1.30 -16.25 0.83
N GLN A 148 1.90 -15.27 1.48
CA GLN A 148 1.94 -15.14 2.93
C GLN A 148 1.50 -13.75 3.36
N TRP A 149 0.54 -13.67 4.28
CA TRP A 149 0.23 -12.45 5.04
C TRP A 149 1.04 -12.45 6.33
N ALA A 150 1.87 -11.44 6.54
CA ALA A 150 2.83 -11.41 7.62
C ALA A 150 3.28 -10.00 7.99
N ASN A 151 4.09 -9.90 9.03
CA ASN A 151 4.94 -8.75 9.32
C ASN A 151 6.37 -9.02 8.89
N VAL A 152 7.13 -7.95 8.67
CA VAL A 152 8.57 -7.98 8.50
C VAL A 152 9.21 -6.83 9.28
N VAL A 153 10.51 -6.94 9.57
CA VAL A 153 11.29 -5.93 10.26
C VAL A 153 12.47 -5.50 9.40
N ARG A 154 12.49 -4.22 9.05
CA ARG A 154 13.60 -3.55 8.37
C ARG A 154 13.99 -2.34 9.19
N TRP A 155 15.15 -2.36 9.83
CA TRP A 155 15.55 -1.34 10.79
C TRP A 155 15.70 0.03 10.14
N GLU A 156 14.68 0.85 10.26
CA GLU A 156 14.58 2.15 9.61
C GLU A 156 14.95 3.29 10.57
N MET A 157 15.83 4.19 10.14
CA MET A 157 16.28 5.32 10.94
C MET A 157 15.40 6.57 10.82
N ARG A 158 14.71 6.73 9.68
CA ARG A 158 13.86 7.88 9.37
C ARG A 158 12.42 7.41 9.16
N THR A 159 11.71 7.26 10.24
CA THR A 159 10.38 6.66 10.22
C THR A 159 9.27 7.67 9.94
N ARG A 160 8.22 7.20 9.27
CA ARG A 160 6.99 7.93 9.01
C ARG A 160 5.83 6.95 8.95
N LEU A 161 4.78 7.18 9.73
CA LEU A 161 3.64 6.27 9.86
C LEU A 161 3.12 5.79 8.49
N PHE A 162 2.92 4.51 8.33
CA PHE A 162 2.57 3.76 7.12
C PHE A 162 3.61 3.78 6.00
N LEU A 163 4.27 4.89 5.72
CA LEU A 163 5.16 5.05 4.58
C LEU A 163 6.53 4.40 4.77
N ARG A 164 7.07 4.53 5.98
CA ARG A 164 8.40 4.04 6.32
C ARG A 164 8.48 3.75 7.82
N THR A 165 8.31 2.50 8.19
CA THR A 165 8.37 2.03 9.58
C THR A 165 9.31 0.84 9.70
N SER A 166 9.87 0.64 10.90
CA SER A 166 10.78 -0.48 11.15
C SER A 166 10.07 -1.83 11.10
N GLU A 167 8.84 -1.89 11.57
CA GLU A 167 7.95 -3.04 11.41
C GLU A 167 6.74 -2.61 10.59
N PHE A 168 6.29 -3.45 9.67
CA PHE A 168 5.08 -3.24 8.90
C PHE A 168 4.39 -4.55 8.53
N LEU A 169 3.10 -4.46 8.26
CA LEU A 169 2.31 -5.56 7.71
C LEU A 169 2.39 -5.52 6.19
N TRP A 170 2.42 -6.69 5.61
CA TRP A 170 2.45 -6.85 4.17
C TRP A 170 1.89 -8.21 3.72
N GLN A 171 1.83 -8.41 2.45
CA GLN A 171 1.79 -9.73 1.84
C GLN A 171 3.04 -9.92 0.97
N GLU A 172 3.48 -11.15 0.88
CA GLU A 172 4.56 -11.58 0.00
C GLU A 172 4.15 -12.87 -0.70
N GLY A 173 4.13 -12.82 -2.03
CA GLY A 173 3.95 -13.99 -2.86
C GLY A 173 5.29 -14.58 -3.25
N HIS A 174 5.37 -15.89 -3.25
CA HIS A 174 6.57 -16.63 -3.64
C HIS A 174 6.15 -17.83 -4.46
N THR A 175 6.46 -17.82 -5.76
CA THR A 175 6.03 -18.86 -6.67
C THR A 175 7.21 -19.56 -7.33
N ALA A 176 7.03 -20.84 -7.66
CA ALA A 176 8.02 -21.64 -8.35
C ALA A 176 7.40 -22.24 -9.62
N HIS A 177 8.16 -22.26 -10.70
CA HIS A 177 7.72 -22.64 -12.04
C HIS A 177 8.71 -23.57 -12.71
N ALA A 178 8.22 -24.36 -13.66
CA ALA A 178 9.04 -25.29 -14.45
C ALA A 178 9.86 -24.58 -15.53
N THR A 179 9.35 -23.47 -16.07
CA THR A 179 9.99 -22.74 -17.16
C THR A 179 10.18 -21.26 -16.85
N LYS A 180 11.13 -20.64 -17.55
CA LYS A 180 11.35 -19.20 -17.49
C LYS A 180 10.10 -18.42 -17.89
N ASP A 181 9.48 -18.83 -19.00
CA ASP A 181 8.35 -18.09 -19.57
C ASP A 181 7.14 -18.10 -18.60
N GLU A 182 6.85 -19.24 -17.94
CA GLU A 182 5.83 -19.31 -16.90
C GLU A 182 6.11 -18.35 -15.74
N ALA A 183 7.35 -18.25 -15.29
CA ALA A 183 7.73 -17.35 -14.19
C ALA A 183 7.66 -15.86 -14.59
N VAL A 184 8.08 -15.50 -15.79
CA VAL A 184 7.94 -14.13 -16.32
C VAL A 184 6.47 -13.76 -16.44
N GLU A 185 5.64 -14.63 -17.03
CA GLU A 185 4.19 -14.41 -17.14
C GLU A 185 3.54 -14.22 -15.76
N GLU A 186 3.97 -14.98 -14.77
CA GLU A 186 3.49 -14.84 -13.39
C GLU A 186 3.87 -13.49 -12.78
N ALA A 187 5.11 -13.06 -12.94
CA ALA A 187 5.57 -11.76 -12.44
C ALA A 187 4.78 -10.60 -13.08
N GLU A 188 4.54 -10.65 -14.39
CA GLU A 188 3.72 -9.66 -15.10
C GLU A 188 2.25 -9.69 -14.64
N LYS A 189 1.68 -10.89 -14.49
CA LYS A 189 0.31 -11.08 -14.02
C LYS A 189 0.08 -10.45 -12.67
N MET A 190 0.99 -10.67 -11.71
CA MET A 190 0.83 -10.14 -10.36
C MET A 190 1.03 -8.62 -10.32
N ASN A 191 1.87 -8.06 -11.17
CA ASN A 191 1.95 -6.61 -11.35
C ASN A 191 0.63 -6.01 -11.85
N LYS A 192 -0.04 -6.67 -12.81
CA LYS A 192 -1.38 -6.27 -13.30
C LYS A 192 -2.45 -6.40 -12.21
N VAL A 193 -2.39 -7.42 -11.36
CA VAL A 193 -3.29 -7.58 -10.21
C VAL A 193 -3.15 -6.40 -9.24
N TYR A 194 -1.93 -5.97 -8.96
CA TYR A 194 -1.69 -4.79 -8.12
C TYR A 194 -2.20 -3.51 -8.76
N ALA A 195 -1.98 -3.33 -10.07
CA ALA A 195 -2.51 -2.17 -10.80
C ALA A 195 -4.04 -2.12 -10.77
N ASP A 196 -4.70 -3.26 -11.02
CA ASP A 196 -6.16 -3.37 -10.96
C ASP A 196 -6.70 -3.06 -9.56
N PHE A 197 -6.05 -3.58 -8.51
CA PHE A 197 -6.41 -3.25 -7.13
C PHE A 197 -6.26 -1.74 -6.84
N ALA A 198 -5.12 -1.14 -7.21
CA ALA A 198 -4.86 0.28 -7.00
C ALA A 198 -5.91 1.16 -7.71
N GLU A 199 -6.21 0.86 -8.96
CA GLU A 199 -7.12 1.69 -9.78
C GLU A 199 -8.59 1.49 -9.41
N ASN A 200 -9.05 0.26 -9.22
CA ASN A 200 -10.46 -0.03 -9.02
C ASN A 200 -10.89 0.02 -7.53
N PHE A 201 -10.02 -0.35 -6.59
CA PHE A 201 -10.36 -0.33 -5.17
C PHE A 201 -9.86 0.91 -4.44
N MET A 202 -8.62 1.31 -4.68
CA MET A 202 -8.06 2.51 -4.07
C MET A 202 -8.44 3.78 -4.86
N ALA A 203 -9.05 3.67 -6.04
CA ALA A 203 -9.29 4.77 -6.97
C ALA A 203 -8.00 5.57 -7.24
N MET A 204 -6.85 4.89 -7.28
CA MET A 204 -5.52 5.45 -7.40
C MET A 204 -4.89 5.03 -8.74
N PRO A 205 -4.78 5.95 -9.72
CA PRO A 205 -4.16 5.66 -11.00
C PRO A 205 -2.65 5.42 -10.85
N VAL A 206 -2.14 4.40 -11.53
CA VAL A 206 -0.72 4.01 -11.47
C VAL A 206 -0.10 3.91 -12.86
N VAL A 207 1.23 4.01 -12.90
CA VAL A 207 2.05 3.68 -14.07
C VAL A 207 2.71 2.33 -13.81
N GLN A 208 2.53 1.39 -14.72
CA GLN A 208 3.19 0.09 -14.68
C GLN A 208 4.50 0.16 -15.46
N GLY A 209 5.57 -0.38 -14.90
CA GLY A 209 6.88 -0.33 -15.53
C GLY A 209 7.88 -1.35 -14.99
N LEU A 210 9.04 -1.38 -15.62
CA LEU A 210 10.21 -2.13 -15.19
C LEU A 210 11.18 -1.21 -14.45
N LYS A 211 11.79 -1.71 -13.39
CA LYS A 211 12.91 -1.04 -12.73
C LYS A 211 14.17 -1.15 -13.58
N THR A 212 15.00 -0.11 -13.52
CA THR A 212 16.36 -0.17 -14.07
C THR A 212 17.21 -1.24 -13.35
N PRO A 213 18.29 -1.73 -13.96
CA PRO A 213 19.19 -2.66 -13.27
C PRO A 213 19.68 -2.18 -11.91
N SER A 214 19.88 -0.87 -11.73
CA SER A 214 20.34 -0.26 -10.48
C SER A 214 19.28 -0.23 -9.37
N GLU A 215 18.01 -0.23 -9.74
CA GLU A 215 16.86 -0.09 -8.79
C GLU A 215 16.07 -1.40 -8.63
N ARG A 216 16.57 -2.52 -9.15
CA ARG A 216 15.97 -3.85 -8.99
C ARG A 216 16.05 -4.33 -7.57
N PHE A 217 15.12 -5.20 -7.21
CA PHE A 217 15.18 -5.96 -5.95
C PHE A 217 16.44 -6.85 -5.94
N ALA A 218 17.10 -6.91 -4.79
CA ALA A 218 18.30 -7.74 -4.59
C ALA A 218 18.00 -9.23 -4.84
N GLY A 219 18.69 -9.83 -5.78
CA GLY A 219 18.45 -11.21 -6.22
C GLY A 219 17.48 -11.37 -7.39
N ALA A 220 16.89 -10.29 -7.92
CA ALA A 220 15.99 -10.35 -9.07
C ALA A 220 16.72 -10.11 -10.40
N ASP A 221 16.29 -10.83 -11.44
CA ASP A 221 16.71 -10.59 -12.82
C ASP A 221 15.89 -9.44 -13.44
N GLU A 222 14.59 -9.34 -13.08
CA GLU A 222 13.71 -8.25 -13.49
C GLU A 222 12.77 -7.87 -12.33
N THR A 223 12.42 -6.59 -12.24
CA THR A 223 11.47 -6.07 -11.26
C THR A 223 10.42 -5.22 -11.95
N TYR A 224 9.18 -5.68 -11.93
CA TYR A 224 8.00 -4.91 -12.31
C TYR A 224 7.53 -4.07 -11.13
N CYS A 225 6.93 -2.92 -11.40
CA CYS A 225 6.40 -2.05 -10.36
C CYS A 225 5.14 -1.31 -10.81
N ILE A 226 4.41 -0.80 -9.83
CA ILE A 226 3.38 0.19 -10.02
C ILE A 226 3.77 1.47 -9.27
N GLU A 227 3.75 2.60 -9.97
CA GLU A 227 4.13 3.92 -9.44
C GLU A 227 2.93 4.86 -9.43
N ALA A 228 2.64 5.46 -8.28
CA ALA A 228 1.58 6.45 -8.11
C ALA A 228 2.17 7.85 -7.92
N LEU A 229 1.40 8.88 -8.29
CA LEU A 229 1.77 10.27 -8.07
C LEU A 229 0.95 10.85 -6.92
N MET A 230 1.65 11.32 -5.88
CA MET A 230 1.04 11.94 -4.70
C MET A 230 0.76 13.42 -4.93
N GLN A 231 -0.13 14.00 -4.13
CA GLN A 231 -0.58 15.39 -4.29
C GLN A 231 0.54 16.44 -4.17
N ASP A 232 1.65 16.12 -3.53
CA ASP A 232 2.83 16.99 -3.43
C ASP A 232 3.81 16.83 -4.61
N GLY A 233 3.41 16.12 -5.66
CA GLY A 233 4.21 15.91 -6.87
C GLY A 233 5.33 14.88 -6.73
N LYS A 234 5.34 14.07 -5.66
CA LYS A 234 6.30 12.97 -5.49
C LYS A 234 5.70 11.65 -5.91
N ALA A 235 6.56 10.77 -6.40
CA ALA A 235 6.21 9.38 -6.69
C ALA A 235 6.17 8.51 -5.43
N LEU A 236 5.30 7.51 -5.47
CA LEU A 236 5.25 6.44 -4.48
C LEU A 236 5.18 5.09 -5.19
N GLN A 237 6.14 4.22 -4.89
CA GLN A 237 6.09 2.83 -5.32
C GLN A 237 5.03 2.09 -4.50
N ALA A 238 3.97 1.66 -5.15
CA ALA A 238 2.80 1.08 -4.50
C ALA A 238 2.82 -0.46 -4.46
N GLY A 239 3.63 -1.10 -5.30
CA GLY A 239 3.80 -2.54 -5.33
C GLY A 239 4.88 -2.96 -6.29
N THR A 240 5.48 -4.13 -6.06
CA THR A 240 6.50 -4.72 -6.93
C THR A 240 6.27 -6.20 -7.15
N SER A 241 6.68 -6.65 -8.33
CA SER A 241 6.65 -8.06 -8.72
C SER A 241 7.96 -8.40 -9.40
N HIS A 242 8.64 -9.44 -8.91
CA HIS A 242 10.00 -9.77 -9.30
C HIS A 242 10.05 -11.10 -10.03
N PHE A 243 10.71 -11.12 -11.16
CA PHE A 243 11.23 -12.34 -11.76
C PHE A 243 12.62 -12.58 -11.16
N LEU A 244 12.77 -13.65 -10.40
CA LEU A 244 13.99 -13.97 -9.64
C LEU A 244 14.92 -14.92 -10.40
N GLY A 245 14.58 -15.29 -11.64
CA GLY A 245 15.33 -16.28 -12.38
C GLY A 245 15.42 -17.62 -11.67
N GLN A 246 16.63 -18.20 -11.59
CA GLN A 246 16.92 -19.40 -10.82
C GLN A 246 17.84 -19.12 -9.61
N ASN A 247 17.99 -17.85 -9.22
CA ASN A 247 18.97 -17.44 -8.21
C ASN A 247 18.74 -18.12 -6.87
N PHE A 248 17.51 -18.05 -6.34
CA PHE A 248 17.13 -18.71 -5.09
C PHE A 248 17.07 -20.23 -5.21
N ALA A 249 16.58 -20.76 -6.33
CA ALA A 249 16.55 -22.20 -6.56
C ALA A 249 17.96 -22.81 -6.56
N LYS A 250 18.95 -22.12 -7.13
CA LYS A 250 20.36 -22.54 -7.12
C LYS A 250 20.97 -22.40 -5.72
N ALA A 251 20.73 -21.29 -5.03
CA ALA A 251 21.25 -21.05 -3.69
C ALA A 251 20.78 -22.10 -2.66
N PHE A 252 19.51 -22.51 -2.74
CA PHE A 252 18.89 -23.50 -1.85
C PHE A 252 18.80 -24.92 -2.41
N ASP A 253 19.35 -25.14 -3.61
CA ASP A 253 19.36 -26.44 -4.32
C ASP A 253 17.93 -27.01 -4.54
N VAL A 254 17.00 -26.14 -4.97
CA VAL A 254 15.63 -26.53 -5.28
C VAL A 254 15.56 -27.01 -6.75
N LYS A 255 15.41 -28.31 -6.91
CA LYS A 255 15.41 -29.02 -8.18
C LYS A 255 14.17 -29.85 -8.35
N PHE A 256 13.81 -30.09 -9.60
CA PHE A 256 12.70 -31.00 -9.96
C PHE A 256 13.10 -31.86 -11.17
N THR A 257 12.48 -33.00 -11.28
CA THR A 257 12.58 -33.83 -12.48
C THR A 257 11.53 -33.36 -13.47
N ASN A 258 11.98 -32.91 -14.65
CA ASN A 258 11.09 -32.45 -15.73
C ASN A 258 10.38 -33.61 -16.45
N LYS A 259 9.54 -33.30 -17.43
CA LYS A 259 8.77 -34.28 -18.21
C LYS A 259 9.63 -35.28 -19.00
N GLU A 260 10.83 -34.87 -19.36
CA GLU A 260 11.84 -35.63 -20.08
C GLU A 260 12.77 -36.44 -19.16
N GLY A 261 12.52 -36.41 -17.83
CA GLY A 261 13.32 -37.13 -16.84
C GLY A 261 14.64 -36.46 -16.49
N LYS A 262 14.87 -35.20 -16.89
CA LYS A 262 16.05 -34.41 -16.54
C LYS A 262 15.83 -33.62 -15.27
N ILE A 263 16.90 -33.44 -14.50
CA ILE A 263 16.90 -32.62 -13.28
C ILE A 263 17.24 -31.19 -13.65
N GLU A 264 16.38 -30.25 -13.23
CA GLU A 264 16.51 -28.81 -13.47
C GLU A 264 16.23 -28.02 -12.19
N HIS A 265 16.78 -26.81 -12.08
CA HIS A 265 16.39 -25.88 -11.02
C HIS A 265 15.07 -25.19 -11.38
N ALA A 266 14.24 -24.93 -10.37
CA ALA A 266 12.99 -24.21 -10.55
C ALA A 266 13.25 -22.72 -10.88
N TRP A 267 12.29 -22.10 -11.56
CA TRP A 267 12.23 -20.67 -11.82
C TRP A 267 11.36 -19.99 -10.77
N ALA A 268 11.74 -18.81 -10.35
CA ALA A 268 11.18 -18.16 -9.17
C ALA A 268 10.54 -16.81 -9.48
N THR A 269 9.46 -16.48 -8.77
CA THR A 269 8.98 -15.11 -8.62
C THR A 269 8.78 -14.76 -7.16
N SER A 270 8.84 -13.47 -6.84
CA SER A 270 8.28 -12.93 -5.61
C SER A 270 7.57 -11.60 -5.89
N TRP A 271 6.55 -11.29 -5.12
CA TRP A 271 5.77 -10.07 -5.31
C TRP A 271 5.17 -9.63 -3.97
N GLY A 272 5.12 -8.31 -3.75
CA GLY A 272 4.73 -7.78 -2.45
C GLY A 272 4.16 -6.37 -2.49
N THR A 273 3.26 -6.12 -1.53
CA THR A 273 2.77 -4.81 -1.16
C THR A 273 2.48 -4.77 0.34
N SER A 274 2.49 -3.58 0.92
CA SER A 274 2.48 -3.39 2.37
C SER A 274 1.46 -2.35 2.81
N THR A 275 1.39 -2.12 4.11
CA THR A 275 0.67 -1.00 4.74
C THR A 275 1.11 0.38 4.24
N ARG A 276 2.17 0.48 3.41
CA ARG A 276 2.47 1.70 2.64
C ARG A 276 1.29 2.15 1.78
N LEU A 277 0.44 1.23 1.31
CA LEU A 277 -0.79 1.55 0.60
C LEU A 277 -1.76 2.43 1.40
N MET A 278 -1.75 2.34 2.72
CA MET A 278 -2.51 3.26 3.59
C MET A 278 -2.03 4.70 3.43
N GLY A 279 -0.72 4.90 3.40
CA GLY A 279 -0.12 6.22 3.14
C GLY A 279 -0.44 6.72 1.73
N ALA A 280 -0.37 5.85 0.73
CA ALA A 280 -0.73 6.18 -0.63
C ALA A 280 -2.20 6.61 -0.76
N LEU A 281 -3.12 5.89 -0.11
CA LEU A 281 -4.55 6.23 -0.06
C LEU A 281 -4.79 7.63 0.51
N ILE A 282 -4.16 7.93 1.64
CA ILE A 282 -4.25 9.24 2.29
C ILE A 282 -3.75 10.35 1.37
N MET A 283 -2.56 10.18 0.80
CA MET A 283 -1.91 11.19 -0.04
C MET A 283 -2.52 11.34 -1.44
N THR A 284 -3.34 10.39 -1.88
CA THR A 284 -4.05 10.48 -3.15
C THR A 284 -5.34 11.28 -3.03
N HIS A 285 -6.12 11.07 -1.97
CA HIS A 285 -7.50 11.56 -1.90
C HIS A 285 -7.79 12.58 -0.82
N SER A 286 -7.07 12.54 0.30
CA SER A 286 -7.39 13.34 1.49
C SER A 286 -7.12 14.83 1.29
N ASP A 287 -7.82 15.66 2.07
CA ASP A 287 -7.78 17.10 1.96
C ASP A 287 -7.50 17.80 3.31
N ASP A 288 -7.68 19.10 3.38
CA ASP A 288 -7.40 19.91 4.57
C ASP A 288 -8.46 19.74 5.68
N PHE A 289 -9.58 19.04 5.38
CA PHE A 289 -10.64 18.74 6.33
C PHE A 289 -10.49 17.33 6.94
N GLY A 290 -9.75 16.44 6.30
CA GLY A 290 -9.56 15.08 6.80
C GLY A 290 -9.33 14.04 5.70
N LEU A 291 -9.60 12.78 6.05
CA LEU A 291 -9.59 11.69 5.11
C LEU A 291 -10.69 11.86 4.04
N VAL A 292 -10.40 11.39 2.85
CA VAL A 292 -11.38 11.12 1.81
C VAL A 292 -11.19 9.68 1.37
N LEU A 293 -12.13 8.81 1.70
CA LEU A 293 -12.02 7.39 1.44
C LEU A 293 -12.86 6.98 0.24
N PRO A 294 -12.28 6.20 -0.70
CA PRO A 294 -13.07 5.48 -1.68
C PRO A 294 -14.09 4.59 -0.98
N PRO A 295 -15.36 4.57 -1.39
CA PRO A 295 -16.39 3.75 -0.78
C PRO A 295 -16.02 2.27 -0.61
N THR A 296 -15.28 1.69 -1.56
CA THR A 296 -14.81 0.31 -1.50
C THR A 296 -13.90 0.01 -0.29
N LEU A 297 -13.18 1.01 0.22
CA LEU A 297 -12.25 0.87 1.35
C LEU A 297 -12.74 1.51 2.64
N ALA A 298 -13.84 2.25 2.61
CA ALA A 298 -14.40 2.89 3.80
C ALA A 298 -14.97 1.85 4.78
N PRO A 299 -14.51 1.82 6.05
CA PRO A 299 -15.11 0.95 7.09
C PRO A 299 -16.57 1.29 7.34
N ILE A 300 -16.89 2.57 7.28
CA ILE A 300 -18.25 3.12 7.35
C ILE A 300 -18.48 3.85 6.01
N GLN A 301 -19.36 3.30 5.18
CA GLN A 301 -19.67 3.92 3.88
C GLN A 301 -20.74 5.01 4.02
N VAL A 302 -21.66 4.81 4.93
CA VAL A 302 -22.75 5.76 5.21
C VAL A 302 -22.88 5.94 6.71
N VAL A 303 -22.96 7.18 7.17
CA VAL A 303 -23.35 7.50 8.54
C VAL A 303 -24.68 8.24 8.56
N ILE A 304 -25.59 7.83 9.44
CA ILE A 304 -26.85 8.50 9.68
C ILE A 304 -26.73 9.25 11.00
N VAL A 305 -26.94 10.56 10.99
CA VAL A 305 -26.85 11.45 12.16
C VAL A 305 -28.22 12.10 12.41
N PRO A 306 -28.84 11.83 13.56
CA PRO A 306 -30.09 12.47 13.94
C PRO A 306 -29.85 13.90 14.44
N ILE A 307 -30.77 14.81 14.09
CA ILE A 307 -30.81 16.18 14.62
C ILE A 307 -32.08 16.33 15.47
N PHE A 308 -31.94 16.36 16.78
CA PHE A 308 -33.08 16.30 17.71
C PHE A 308 -32.92 17.23 18.92
N LYS A 309 -34.05 17.52 19.56
CA LYS A 309 -34.17 18.26 20.84
C LYS A 309 -34.97 17.44 21.82
N GLY A 310 -34.39 16.41 22.40
CA GLY A 310 -35.06 15.54 23.39
C GLY A 310 -35.40 14.15 22.85
N GLU A 311 -35.76 13.27 23.78
CA GLU A 311 -35.90 11.81 23.54
C GLU A 311 -37.02 11.48 22.55
N GLU A 312 -38.17 12.16 22.62
CA GLU A 312 -39.30 11.90 21.73
C GLU A 312 -38.97 12.12 20.26
N GLN A 313 -38.23 13.20 19.95
CA GLN A 313 -37.79 13.43 18.57
C GLN A 313 -36.74 12.41 18.11
N LEU A 314 -35.86 12.01 19.03
CA LEU A 314 -34.88 10.97 18.73
C LEU A 314 -35.55 9.64 18.42
N GLU A 315 -36.57 9.26 19.16
CA GLU A 315 -37.35 8.03 18.94
C GLU A 315 -37.99 8.02 17.55
N GLN A 316 -38.67 9.09 17.17
CA GLN A 316 -39.30 9.24 15.84
C GLN A 316 -38.27 9.18 14.70
N ILE A 317 -37.13 9.85 14.86
CA ILE A 317 -36.05 9.83 13.86
C ILE A 317 -35.42 8.44 13.78
N SER A 318 -35.27 7.75 14.92
CA SER A 318 -34.64 6.43 14.98
C SER A 318 -35.43 5.38 14.19
N GLU A 319 -36.75 5.42 14.18
CA GLU A 319 -37.58 4.51 13.39
C GLU A 319 -37.20 4.60 11.89
N VAL A 320 -37.12 5.82 11.36
CA VAL A 320 -36.77 6.07 9.96
C VAL A 320 -35.30 5.75 9.69
N ALA A 321 -34.40 6.13 10.59
CA ALA A 321 -32.97 5.88 10.45
C ALA A 321 -32.65 4.37 10.42
N LEU A 322 -33.29 3.59 11.28
CA LEU A 322 -33.12 2.14 11.35
C LEU A 322 -33.70 1.43 10.12
N ASP A 323 -34.79 1.92 9.55
CA ASP A 323 -35.33 1.40 8.28
C ASP A 323 -34.35 1.64 7.11
N ILE A 324 -33.81 2.88 7.00
CA ILE A 324 -32.78 3.19 6.00
C ILE A 324 -31.54 2.33 6.22
N GLN A 325 -31.08 2.20 7.45
CA GLN A 325 -29.93 1.38 7.78
C GLN A 325 -30.14 -0.09 7.37
N ALA A 326 -31.31 -0.65 7.66
CA ALA A 326 -31.63 -2.03 7.32
C ALA A 326 -31.64 -2.25 5.79
N LYS A 327 -32.25 -1.33 5.03
CA LYS A 327 -32.29 -1.39 3.56
C LYS A 327 -30.90 -1.31 2.95
N LEU A 328 -30.04 -0.41 3.44
CA LEU A 328 -28.65 -0.27 2.96
C LEU A 328 -27.79 -1.49 3.34
N LYS A 329 -27.93 -2.02 4.55
CA LYS A 329 -27.24 -3.25 4.99
C LYS A 329 -27.62 -4.46 4.14
N ALA A 330 -28.89 -4.56 3.75
CA ALA A 330 -29.37 -5.62 2.85
C ALA A 330 -28.71 -5.58 1.47
N LYS A 331 -28.20 -4.42 1.04
CA LYS A 331 -27.40 -4.21 -0.18
C LYS A 331 -25.87 -4.40 0.04
N GLY A 332 -25.46 -4.84 1.23
CA GLY A 332 -24.04 -5.00 1.58
C GLY A 332 -23.29 -3.71 1.90
N ILE A 333 -24.01 -2.60 2.12
CA ILE A 333 -23.43 -1.30 2.46
C ILE A 333 -23.22 -1.21 3.95
N SER A 334 -22.02 -0.81 4.40
CA SER A 334 -21.72 -0.58 5.81
C SER A 334 -22.27 0.75 6.28
N VAL A 335 -23.21 0.70 7.23
CA VAL A 335 -23.94 1.88 7.73
C VAL A 335 -23.83 1.96 9.24
N LYS A 336 -23.45 3.14 9.74
CA LYS A 336 -23.54 3.48 11.15
C LYS A 336 -24.70 4.44 11.38
N PHE A 337 -25.60 4.11 12.30
CA PHE A 337 -26.53 5.06 12.88
C PHE A 337 -25.92 5.58 14.18
N ASP A 338 -25.66 6.89 14.26
CA ASP A 338 -25.04 7.52 15.42
C ASP A 338 -26.09 8.22 16.28
N ASP A 339 -26.73 7.45 17.13
CA ASP A 339 -27.74 7.87 18.10
C ASP A 339 -27.17 8.36 19.45
N ASP A 340 -25.84 8.48 19.57
CA ASP A 340 -25.19 9.01 20.76
C ASP A 340 -25.76 10.39 21.14
N THR A 341 -26.16 10.55 22.38
CA THR A 341 -26.76 11.78 22.91
C THR A 341 -25.76 12.75 23.53
N GLN A 342 -24.49 12.31 23.73
CA GLN A 342 -23.47 13.12 24.38
C GLN A 342 -22.88 14.19 23.45
N ASN A 343 -22.82 13.89 22.15
CA ASN A 343 -22.25 14.77 21.15
C ASN A 343 -23.32 15.46 20.29
N LYS A 344 -23.12 16.75 20.06
CA LYS A 344 -24.02 17.55 19.19
C LYS A 344 -23.82 17.16 17.71
N PRO A 345 -24.85 17.32 16.85
CA PRO A 345 -24.76 17.00 15.42
C PRO A 345 -23.56 17.64 14.70
N GLY A 346 -23.26 18.91 14.99
CA GLY A 346 -22.11 19.59 14.38
C GLY A 346 -20.75 18.97 14.73
N TRP A 347 -20.61 18.43 15.93
CA TRP A 347 -19.40 17.68 16.30
C TRP A 347 -19.33 16.35 15.55
N LYS A 348 -20.44 15.62 15.46
CA LYS A 348 -20.53 14.36 14.68
C LYS A 348 -20.21 14.59 13.20
N PHE A 349 -20.72 15.65 12.60
CA PHE A 349 -20.42 16.01 11.22
C PHE A 349 -18.92 16.19 11.00
N ALA A 350 -18.26 16.95 11.86
CA ALA A 350 -16.83 17.18 11.77
C ALA A 350 -15.99 15.90 12.04
N GLU A 351 -16.45 15.02 12.94
CA GLU A 351 -15.79 13.73 13.22
C GLU A 351 -15.84 12.79 12.02
N TYR A 352 -17.00 12.64 11.39
CA TYR A 352 -17.14 11.76 10.23
C TYR A 352 -16.52 12.36 8.95
N GLU A 353 -16.47 13.69 8.85
CA GLU A 353 -15.71 14.38 7.81
C GLU A 353 -14.21 14.12 7.95
N LEU A 354 -13.67 14.25 9.18
CA LEU A 354 -12.26 13.93 9.48
C LEU A 354 -11.93 12.46 9.17
N LYS A 355 -12.84 11.53 9.49
CA LYS A 355 -12.68 10.10 9.23
C LYS A 355 -12.94 9.69 7.77
N GLY A 356 -13.36 10.62 6.93
CA GLY A 356 -13.53 10.36 5.50
C GLY A 356 -14.71 9.47 5.15
N VAL A 357 -15.75 9.43 5.97
CA VAL A 357 -16.96 8.66 5.66
C VAL A 357 -17.60 9.20 4.38
N PRO A 358 -17.77 8.38 3.33
CA PRO A 358 -18.16 8.86 1.99
C PRO A 358 -19.47 9.61 1.95
N VAL A 359 -20.47 9.13 2.67
CA VAL A 359 -21.83 9.71 2.67
C VAL A 359 -22.33 9.90 4.10
N ARG A 360 -22.84 11.08 4.39
CA ARG A 360 -23.56 11.38 5.62
C ARG A 360 -25.02 11.68 5.30
N ILE A 361 -25.93 11.02 5.98
CA ILE A 361 -27.35 11.31 5.99
C ILE A 361 -27.67 12.05 7.29
N ALA A 362 -28.28 13.21 7.23
CA ALA A 362 -28.83 13.90 8.40
C ALA A 362 -30.35 13.90 8.34
N ILE A 363 -30.98 13.63 9.49
CA ILE A 363 -32.44 13.57 9.63
C ILE A 363 -32.84 14.40 10.84
N GLY A 364 -33.66 15.41 10.63
CA GLY A 364 -34.30 16.22 11.67
C GLY A 364 -35.81 16.19 11.59
N PRO A 365 -36.53 16.87 12.55
CA PRO A 365 -37.99 16.90 12.56
C PRO A 365 -38.61 17.43 11.28
N LYS A 366 -38.02 18.46 10.68
CA LYS A 366 -38.48 19.02 9.38
C LYS A 366 -38.31 18.04 8.22
N ASP A 367 -37.27 17.23 8.27
CA ASP A 367 -37.02 16.22 7.24
C ASP A 367 -38.10 15.12 7.33
N LEU A 368 -38.50 14.72 8.56
CA LEU A 368 -39.59 13.78 8.78
C LEU A 368 -40.93 14.32 8.23
N GLU A 369 -41.23 15.57 8.55
CA GLU A 369 -42.47 16.24 8.06
C GLU A 369 -42.51 16.27 6.51
N ASN A 370 -41.37 16.53 5.87
CA ASN A 370 -41.24 16.62 4.42
C ASN A 370 -40.96 15.27 3.74
N LYS A 371 -40.89 14.18 4.51
CA LYS A 371 -40.48 12.85 4.01
C LYS A 371 -39.19 12.91 3.18
N SER A 372 -38.20 13.60 3.71
CA SER A 372 -36.89 13.84 3.07
C SER A 372 -35.72 13.57 4.03
N VAL A 373 -34.52 13.61 3.51
CA VAL A 373 -33.24 13.57 4.24
C VAL A 373 -32.25 14.54 3.61
N GLU A 374 -31.31 15.08 4.41
CA GLU A 374 -30.12 15.75 3.88
C GLU A 374 -29.03 14.72 3.62
N ILE A 375 -28.50 14.68 2.41
CA ILE A 375 -27.37 13.85 2.01
C ILE A 375 -26.16 14.75 1.76
N ALA A 376 -25.03 14.44 2.38
CA ALA A 376 -23.77 15.14 2.17
C ALA A 376 -22.69 14.18 1.64
N ARG A 377 -22.02 14.57 0.58
CA ARG A 377 -20.85 13.85 0.02
C ARG A 377 -19.58 14.37 0.65
N ARG A 378 -18.70 13.45 1.02
CA ARG A 378 -17.38 13.80 1.57
C ARG A 378 -16.37 14.25 0.52
N ASP A 379 -16.40 13.64 -0.66
CA ASP A 379 -15.38 13.84 -1.71
C ASP A 379 -15.38 15.24 -2.34
N ASN A 380 -16.54 15.91 -2.39
CA ASN A 380 -16.71 17.24 -2.99
C ASN A 380 -17.43 18.25 -2.09
N LEU A 381 -17.77 17.83 -0.85
CA LEU A 381 -18.44 18.66 0.17
C LEU A 381 -19.81 19.21 -0.25
N THR A 382 -20.46 18.58 -1.22
CA THR A 382 -21.82 18.98 -1.64
C THR A 382 -22.88 18.39 -0.71
N LYS A 383 -24.01 19.08 -0.62
CA LYS A 383 -25.19 18.67 0.12
C LYS A 383 -26.43 18.83 -0.75
N GLU A 384 -27.36 17.92 -0.55
CA GLU A 384 -28.65 17.94 -1.23
C GLU A 384 -29.74 17.37 -0.34
N THR A 385 -31.00 17.72 -0.64
CA THR A 385 -32.18 17.11 -0.02
C THR A 385 -32.73 16.05 -0.94
N HIS A 386 -32.97 14.85 -0.41
CA HIS A 386 -33.53 13.72 -1.17
C HIS A 386 -34.78 13.19 -0.50
N SER A 387 -35.72 12.63 -1.30
CA SER A 387 -36.89 11.94 -0.77
C SER A 387 -36.49 10.71 0.06
N LEU A 388 -37.23 10.40 1.12
CA LEU A 388 -37.10 9.13 1.85
C LEU A 388 -37.41 7.93 0.94
N GLU A 389 -38.35 8.09 -0.01
CA GLU A 389 -38.68 7.02 -0.96
C GLU A 389 -37.51 6.81 -1.93
N GLY A 390 -37.02 5.58 -1.99
CA GLY A 390 -35.92 5.20 -2.88
C GLY A 390 -34.54 5.69 -2.46
N VAL A 391 -34.38 6.22 -1.23
CA VAL A 391 -33.09 6.74 -0.74
C VAL A 391 -32.00 5.67 -0.71
N ASP A 392 -32.33 4.42 -0.43
CA ASP A 392 -31.38 3.30 -0.42
C ASP A 392 -30.85 2.98 -1.83
N VAL A 393 -31.68 3.04 -2.84
CA VAL A 393 -31.26 2.88 -4.24
C VAL A 393 -30.40 4.06 -4.68
N TYR A 394 -30.78 5.27 -4.32
CA TYR A 394 -29.99 6.47 -4.60
C TYR A 394 -28.61 6.42 -3.96
N ILE A 395 -28.52 6.07 -2.68
CA ILE A 395 -27.23 5.95 -1.96
C ILE A 395 -26.31 4.87 -2.60
N GLU A 396 -26.86 3.74 -3.01
CA GLU A 396 -26.09 2.70 -3.69
C GLU A 396 -25.44 3.23 -4.98
N GLU A 397 -26.18 3.94 -5.81
CA GLU A 397 -25.65 4.55 -7.03
C GLU A 397 -24.70 5.72 -6.73
N LEU A 398 -24.97 6.49 -5.68
CA LEU A 398 -24.13 7.59 -5.24
C LEU A 398 -22.73 7.09 -4.83
N LEU A 399 -22.64 5.97 -4.08
CA LEU A 399 -21.37 5.38 -3.68
C LEU A 399 -20.54 4.93 -4.90
N LYS A 400 -21.17 4.36 -5.93
CA LYS A 400 -20.50 4.00 -7.20
C LYS A 400 -19.99 5.26 -7.91
N THR A 401 -20.80 6.32 -7.92
CA THR A 401 -20.43 7.62 -8.50
C THR A 401 -19.24 8.24 -7.78
N ILE A 402 -19.23 8.24 -6.43
CA ILE A 402 -18.11 8.74 -5.61
C ILE A 402 -16.81 7.97 -5.92
N GLN A 403 -16.89 6.64 -6.03
CA GLN A 403 -15.73 5.81 -6.37
C GLN A 403 -15.12 6.22 -7.72
N LYS A 404 -15.97 6.41 -8.74
CA LYS A 404 -15.55 6.83 -10.07
C LYS A 404 -15.02 8.27 -10.10
N ASP A 405 -15.68 9.18 -9.38
CA ASP A 405 -15.27 10.60 -9.33
C ASP A 405 -13.90 10.75 -8.67
N LEU A 406 -13.62 9.99 -7.60
CA LEU A 406 -12.31 9.96 -6.95
C LEU A 406 -11.21 9.47 -7.90
N TYR A 407 -11.46 8.40 -8.64
CA TYR A 407 -10.50 7.93 -9.66
C TYR A 407 -10.27 8.99 -10.73
N THR A 408 -11.33 9.57 -11.27
CA THR A 408 -11.26 10.59 -12.31
C THR A 408 -10.47 11.83 -11.85
N LYS A 409 -10.72 12.28 -10.62
CA LYS A 409 -9.98 13.40 -10.01
C LYS A 409 -8.49 13.10 -9.88
N ALA A 410 -8.13 11.93 -9.37
CA ALA A 410 -6.74 11.51 -9.23
C ALA A 410 -6.06 11.29 -10.61
N PHE A 411 -6.77 10.73 -11.58
CA PHE A 411 -6.28 10.54 -12.94
C PHE A 411 -5.98 11.89 -13.64
N ASN A 412 -6.90 12.85 -13.54
CA ASN A 412 -6.70 14.18 -14.11
C ASN A 412 -5.53 14.89 -13.40
N PHE A 413 -5.43 14.79 -12.07
CA PHE A 413 -4.28 15.33 -11.34
C PHE A 413 -2.96 14.76 -11.88
N ARG A 414 -2.86 13.44 -12.02
CA ARG A 414 -1.67 12.81 -12.60
C ARG A 414 -1.39 13.31 -14.01
N LYS A 415 -2.40 13.34 -14.87
CA LYS A 415 -2.29 13.82 -16.27
C LYS A 415 -1.75 15.25 -16.35
N ASP A 416 -2.25 16.15 -15.51
CA ASP A 416 -1.85 17.57 -15.49
C ASP A 416 -0.43 17.77 -14.89
N ASN A 417 0.09 16.76 -14.19
CA ASN A 417 1.41 16.75 -13.57
C ASN A 417 2.40 15.80 -14.23
N ILE A 418 2.14 15.41 -15.46
CA ILE A 418 3.10 14.75 -16.36
C ILE A 418 3.75 15.82 -17.24
N THR A 419 5.09 15.80 -17.36
CA THR A 419 5.83 16.68 -18.25
C THR A 419 6.84 15.85 -19.05
N ARG A 420 6.88 16.07 -20.37
CA ARG A 420 7.93 15.54 -21.27
C ARG A 420 8.97 16.63 -21.46
N VAL A 421 10.26 16.28 -21.30
CA VAL A 421 11.37 17.21 -21.45
C VAL A 421 12.47 16.60 -22.31
N ASP A 422 13.19 17.44 -23.04
CA ASP A 422 14.27 17.04 -23.94
C ASP A 422 15.65 17.51 -23.49
N THR A 423 15.69 18.43 -22.53
CA THR A 423 16.95 19.00 -22.01
C THR A 423 17.04 18.85 -20.48
N TYR A 424 18.28 18.78 -20.01
CA TYR A 424 18.54 18.69 -18.57
C TYR A 424 18.18 19.99 -17.82
N GLU A 425 18.21 21.12 -18.50
CA GLU A 425 17.77 22.40 -17.92
C GLU A 425 16.24 22.42 -17.68
N GLU A 426 15.46 21.98 -18.67
CA GLU A 426 14.00 21.82 -18.52
C GLU A 426 13.67 20.83 -17.41
N PHE A 427 14.40 19.71 -17.36
CA PHE A 427 14.23 18.69 -16.32
C PHE A 427 14.40 19.29 -14.90
N LYS A 428 15.50 20.02 -14.67
CA LYS A 428 15.75 20.69 -13.38
C LYS A 428 14.68 21.73 -13.07
N LYS A 429 14.27 22.53 -14.05
CA LYS A 429 13.22 23.54 -13.88
C LYS A 429 11.87 22.94 -13.43
N VAL A 430 11.48 21.79 -13.99
CA VAL A 430 10.25 21.09 -13.58
C VAL A 430 10.38 20.60 -12.14
N LEU A 431 11.54 20.03 -11.75
CA LEU A 431 11.79 19.54 -10.38
C LEU A 431 11.86 20.66 -9.31
N GLU A 432 12.30 21.85 -9.69
CA GLU A 432 12.32 23.03 -8.82
C GLU A 432 10.93 23.68 -8.69
N GLY A 433 10.08 23.48 -9.70
CA GLY A 433 8.72 24.04 -9.77
C GLY A 433 7.67 23.07 -9.26
N LYS A 434 6.81 22.60 -10.16
CA LYS A 434 5.66 21.75 -9.81
C LYS A 434 6.00 20.31 -9.44
N GLY A 435 7.19 19.84 -9.80
CA GLY A 435 7.55 18.41 -9.69
C GLY A 435 6.70 17.53 -10.60
N GLY A 436 6.21 16.42 -10.08
CA GLY A 436 5.38 15.49 -10.81
C GLY A 436 6.18 14.42 -11.53
N PHE A 437 5.53 13.75 -12.47
CA PHE A 437 6.14 12.75 -13.33
C PHE A 437 6.82 13.41 -14.53
N ILE A 438 8.08 13.09 -14.77
CA ILE A 438 8.88 13.61 -15.88
C ILE A 438 9.29 12.46 -16.78
N TYR A 439 8.87 12.52 -18.05
CA TYR A 439 9.31 11.60 -19.08
C TYR A 439 10.48 12.21 -19.82
N ALA A 440 11.63 11.56 -19.77
CA ALA A 440 12.87 12.03 -20.39
C ALA A 440 13.72 10.87 -20.88
N HIS A 441 14.59 11.15 -21.85
CA HIS A 441 15.51 10.18 -22.40
C HIS A 441 16.70 9.91 -21.46
N TRP A 442 17.11 8.66 -21.39
CA TRP A 442 18.20 8.13 -20.59
C TRP A 442 19.04 7.18 -21.44
N ASP A 443 20.36 7.19 -21.29
CA ASP A 443 21.30 6.42 -22.13
C ASP A 443 21.41 4.94 -21.74
N GLY A 444 20.70 4.50 -20.72
CA GLY A 444 20.72 3.11 -20.25
C GLY A 444 21.83 2.78 -19.26
N THR A 445 22.65 3.77 -18.85
CA THR A 445 23.79 3.55 -17.96
C THR A 445 23.45 3.87 -16.49
N ALA A 446 24.08 3.13 -15.57
CA ALA A 446 23.98 3.38 -14.14
C ALA A 446 24.67 4.70 -13.74
N GLU A 447 25.71 5.08 -14.46
CA GLU A 447 26.48 6.30 -14.21
C GLU A 447 25.60 7.56 -14.40
N GLU A 448 24.84 7.63 -15.51
CA GLU A 448 23.94 8.75 -15.77
C GLU A 448 22.79 8.77 -14.76
N GLU A 449 22.21 7.60 -14.41
CA GLU A 449 21.17 7.47 -13.43
C GLU A 449 21.60 7.99 -12.05
N GLU A 450 22.81 7.59 -11.59
CA GLU A 450 23.34 8.04 -10.30
C GLU A 450 23.69 9.53 -10.32
N GLN A 451 24.24 10.06 -11.40
CA GLN A 451 24.52 11.49 -11.54
C GLN A 451 23.24 12.33 -11.40
N ILE A 452 22.16 11.95 -12.10
CA ILE A 452 20.87 12.65 -11.99
C ILE A 452 20.34 12.61 -10.56
N LYS A 453 20.42 11.46 -9.90
CA LYS A 453 19.97 11.26 -8.53
C LYS A 453 20.77 12.10 -7.53
N GLU A 454 22.10 12.14 -7.66
CA GLU A 454 22.95 12.97 -6.79
C GLU A 454 22.66 14.45 -6.94
N GLU A 455 22.56 14.95 -8.17
CA GLU A 455 22.35 16.36 -8.46
C GLU A 455 20.96 16.87 -8.15
N THR A 456 19.91 16.03 -8.35
CA THR A 456 18.52 16.50 -8.36
C THR A 456 17.63 15.85 -7.30
N LYS A 457 18.06 14.73 -6.71
CA LYS A 457 17.26 13.84 -5.86
C LYS A 457 16.08 13.18 -6.57
N ALA A 458 15.96 13.31 -7.89
CA ALA A 458 15.04 12.54 -8.69
C ALA A 458 15.66 11.20 -9.08
N THR A 459 14.84 10.16 -9.13
CA THR A 459 15.26 8.82 -9.56
C THR A 459 14.43 8.36 -10.75
N ILE A 460 14.95 7.43 -11.54
CA ILE A 460 14.15 6.71 -12.54
C ILE A 460 13.17 5.82 -11.77
N ARG A 461 11.88 6.13 -11.88
CA ARG A 461 10.83 5.36 -11.20
C ARG A 461 10.58 4.04 -11.90
N CYS A 462 10.49 4.09 -13.19
CA CYS A 462 10.37 2.90 -14.04
C CYS A 462 10.63 3.22 -15.51
N ILE A 463 10.80 2.16 -16.27
CA ILE A 463 10.68 2.12 -17.73
C ILE A 463 9.23 1.71 -18.00
N PRO A 464 8.34 2.62 -18.45
CA PRO A 464 6.91 2.33 -18.62
C PRO A 464 6.66 1.18 -19.61
N LEU A 465 5.67 0.32 -19.32
CA LEU A 465 5.33 -0.82 -20.18
C LEU A 465 4.48 -0.43 -21.39
N ASP A 466 3.69 0.63 -21.25
CA ASP A 466 2.68 1.08 -22.21
C ASP A 466 3.10 2.31 -23.00
N ASP A 467 4.34 2.79 -22.84
CA ASP A 467 4.83 3.96 -23.57
C ASP A 467 5.47 3.54 -24.89
N ASP A 468 5.18 4.33 -25.93
CA ASP A 468 5.70 4.08 -27.27
C ASP A 468 7.23 4.20 -27.32
N ILE A 469 7.84 3.41 -28.20
CA ILE A 469 9.25 3.55 -28.52
C ILE A 469 9.44 4.89 -29.24
N GLU A 470 10.16 5.80 -28.59
CA GLU A 470 10.50 7.12 -29.10
C GLU A 470 12.00 7.31 -29.08
N GLU A 471 12.61 7.44 -30.24
CA GLU A 471 14.04 7.72 -30.32
C GLU A 471 14.36 9.16 -29.92
N GLY A 472 15.41 9.35 -29.17
CA GLY A 472 15.86 10.65 -28.70
C GLY A 472 17.27 10.63 -28.18
N ILE A 473 17.64 11.68 -27.47
CA ILE A 473 18.95 11.90 -26.93
C ILE A 473 18.87 12.00 -25.39
N SER A 474 19.75 11.28 -24.71
CA SER A 474 19.85 11.31 -23.26
C SER A 474 20.10 12.72 -22.72
N LEU A 475 19.52 13.02 -21.57
CA LEU A 475 19.56 14.35 -20.93
C LEU A 475 20.97 14.88 -20.66
N ILE A 476 21.93 14.03 -20.30
CA ILE A 476 23.29 14.43 -19.88
C ILE A 476 24.34 13.98 -20.89
N SER A 477 24.36 12.68 -21.21
CA SER A 477 25.44 12.12 -22.02
C SER A 477 25.36 12.48 -23.50
N GLY A 478 24.21 12.91 -24.00
CA GLY A 478 23.98 13.18 -25.41
C GLY A 478 23.96 11.92 -26.29
N LYS A 479 23.97 10.73 -25.68
CA LYS A 479 23.92 9.46 -26.42
C LYS A 479 22.49 9.15 -26.89
N PRO A 480 22.34 8.35 -27.96
CA PRO A 480 21.04 7.89 -28.40
C PRO A 480 20.29 7.11 -27.33
N SER A 481 19.00 7.35 -27.21
CA SER A 481 18.07 6.64 -26.35
C SER A 481 16.89 6.17 -27.19
N LYS A 482 16.40 4.95 -26.93
CA LYS A 482 15.30 4.33 -27.70
C LYS A 482 13.93 4.66 -27.17
N ARG A 483 13.85 5.20 -25.95
CA ARG A 483 12.58 5.51 -25.28
C ARG A 483 12.79 6.44 -24.08
N ARG A 484 11.73 7.11 -23.69
CA ARG A 484 11.71 7.87 -22.45
C ARG A 484 11.51 6.92 -21.26
N VAL A 485 12.03 7.33 -20.11
CA VAL A 485 11.79 6.70 -18.82
C VAL A 485 11.12 7.69 -17.88
N LEU A 486 10.50 7.18 -16.83
CA LEU A 486 9.75 7.98 -15.86
C LEU A 486 10.64 8.39 -14.70
N PHE A 487 10.84 9.69 -14.52
CA PHE A 487 11.56 10.28 -13.38
C PHE A 487 10.60 10.96 -12.42
N ALA A 488 10.93 10.95 -11.15
CA ALA A 488 10.32 11.79 -10.11
C ALA A 488 11.18 11.81 -8.84
N LYS A 489 10.98 12.83 -8.00
CA LYS A 489 11.32 12.72 -6.58
C LYS A 489 10.35 11.74 -5.94
N ALA A 490 10.78 10.96 -4.94
CA ALA A 490 9.98 9.88 -4.37
C ALA A 490 9.98 9.88 -2.84
N TYR A 491 9.02 9.14 -2.28
CA TYR A 491 8.94 8.81 -0.85
C TYR A 491 9.85 7.66 -0.49
#